data_053696a2f1cc5b140557d1629aef6fee
#
_entry.id   053696a2f1cc5b140557d1629aef6fee
#
_cell.length_a   1.000
_cell.length_b   1.000
_cell.length_c   1.000
_cell.angle_alpha   90.00
_cell.angle_beta   90.00
_cell.angle_gamma   90.00
#
_symmetry.space_group_name_H-M   'P 1'
#
loop_
_entity.id
_entity.type
_entity.pdbx_description
1 polymer ?
#
loop_
_entity_poly.entity_id
_entity_poly.type
_entity_poly.pdbx_seq_one_letter_code
_entity_poly.pdbx_strand_id
1 'polypeptide(L)'
;MTPQVIQNLIPEIYQKELEDTLFKLPFYYSSSIGYDEKSIKSYGTKFLDNIGFSHSLIMDGNVDSNYWFLFKPILYFLSQEIKLPVVNVIRARLRLTFQHPERKNFIFNKPHVDLPNYDNYKTLILYLNDSDGETFIFDKYYNKFEASGSVLKDIDKKIIFKQTP
;
A
#
# COMPACT_ATOMS: atom_id res chain seq x y z
N MET A 1 -9.19 -12.14 8.72
CA MET A 1 -9.88 -10.84 8.98
C MET A 1 -10.42 -10.34 7.65
N THR A 2 -11.69 -9.93 7.59
CA THR A 2 -12.29 -9.42 6.36
C THR A 2 -11.87 -7.96 6.16
N PRO A 3 -11.42 -7.55 4.98
CA PRO A 3 -11.17 -6.15 4.67
C PRO A 3 -12.43 -5.31 4.84
N GLN A 4 -12.28 -4.09 5.32
CA GLN A 4 -13.36 -3.13 5.48
C GLN A 4 -13.11 -1.93 4.58
N VAL A 5 -14.13 -1.51 3.85
CA VAL A 5 -14.11 -0.25 3.09
C VAL A 5 -14.81 0.81 3.92
N ILE A 6 -14.15 1.92 4.13
CA ILE A 6 -14.67 3.09 4.82
C ILE A 6 -14.72 4.23 3.81
N GLN A 7 -15.92 4.67 3.48
CA GLN A 7 -16.12 5.83 2.61
C GLN A 7 -16.18 7.10 3.45
N ASN A 8 -15.67 8.19 2.90
CA ASN A 8 -15.71 9.52 3.53
C ASN A 8 -15.07 9.52 4.94
N LEU A 9 -13.97 8.79 5.12
CA LEU A 9 -13.25 8.70 6.40
C LEU A 9 -12.82 10.07 6.93
N ILE A 10 -12.45 10.97 6.03
CA ILE A 10 -12.01 12.33 6.37
C ILE A 10 -12.89 13.36 5.65
N PRO A 11 -13.06 14.58 6.23
CA PRO A 11 -13.80 15.65 5.56
C PRO A 11 -13.18 16.00 4.18
N GLU A 12 -14.02 16.30 3.21
CA GLU A 12 -13.59 16.62 1.83
C GLU A 12 -12.59 17.79 1.78
N ILE A 13 -12.82 18.85 2.57
CA ILE A 13 -11.90 19.96 2.63
C ILE A 13 -10.50 19.54 3.12
N TYR A 14 -10.45 18.61 4.04
CA TYR A 14 -9.18 18.09 4.54
C TYR A 14 -8.52 17.16 3.52
N GLN A 15 -9.31 16.33 2.82
CA GLN A 15 -8.80 15.52 1.72
C GLN A 15 -8.14 16.38 0.65
N LYS A 16 -8.80 17.48 0.25
CA LYS A 16 -8.26 18.42 -0.74
C LYS A 16 -6.96 19.09 -0.27
N GLU A 17 -6.87 19.46 1.00
CA GLU A 17 -5.62 20.01 1.57
C GLU A 17 -4.48 19.01 1.51
N LEU A 18 -4.75 17.73 1.81
CA LEU A 18 -3.77 16.65 1.68
C LEU A 18 -3.33 16.46 0.22
N GLU A 19 -4.27 16.43 -0.70
CA GLU A 19 -4.02 16.29 -2.14
C GLU A 19 -3.14 17.44 -2.66
N ASP A 20 -3.50 18.69 -2.36
CA ASP A 20 -2.73 19.88 -2.74
C ASP A 20 -1.31 19.87 -2.16
N THR A 21 -1.14 19.25 -1.01
CA THR A 21 0.17 19.12 -0.36
C THR A 21 1.03 18.07 -1.04
N LEU A 22 0.46 17.00 -1.58
CA LEU A 22 1.22 15.95 -2.26
C LEU A 22 2.11 16.48 -3.37
N PHE A 23 1.64 17.48 -4.14
CA PHE A 23 2.40 18.09 -5.23
C PHE A 23 3.58 18.96 -4.78
N LYS A 24 3.68 19.23 -3.48
CA LYS A 24 4.76 20.04 -2.87
C LYS A 24 5.80 19.18 -2.17
N LEU A 25 5.53 17.88 -2.00
CA LEU A 25 6.40 16.97 -1.27
C LEU A 25 7.54 16.44 -2.14
N PRO A 26 8.73 16.24 -1.58
CA PRO A 26 9.80 15.51 -2.26
C PRO A 26 9.44 14.03 -2.33
N PHE A 27 9.23 13.51 -3.52
CA PHE A 27 9.07 12.09 -3.75
C PHE A 27 10.36 11.48 -4.29
N TYR A 28 10.74 10.33 -3.78
CA TYR A 28 11.93 9.61 -4.18
C TYR A 28 11.54 8.41 -5.03
N TYR A 29 12.23 8.26 -6.16
CA TYR A 29 12.04 7.12 -7.05
C TYR A 29 12.35 5.82 -6.34
N SER A 30 11.50 4.82 -6.55
CA SER A 30 11.73 3.45 -6.13
C SER A 30 11.54 2.51 -7.32
N SER A 31 12.57 1.75 -7.65
CA SER A 31 12.52 0.72 -8.68
C SER A 31 11.66 -0.48 -8.25
N SER A 32 11.38 -0.60 -6.96
CA SER A 32 10.49 -1.61 -6.39
C SER A 32 9.79 -1.04 -5.16
N ILE A 33 8.48 -0.89 -5.24
CA ILE A 33 7.67 -0.38 -4.11
C ILE A 33 7.35 -1.48 -3.10
N GLY A 34 7.43 -2.74 -3.47
CA GLY A 34 7.03 -3.87 -2.65
C GLY A 34 8.14 -4.78 -2.14
N TYR A 35 9.37 -4.67 -2.68
CA TYR A 35 10.44 -5.64 -2.42
C TYR A 35 11.82 -4.98 -2.36
N ASP A 36 12.74 -5.61 -1.63
CA ASP A 36 14.16 -5.30 -1.76
C ASP A 36 14.73 -5.89 -3.07
N GLU A 37 15.81 -5.30 -3.58
CA GLU A 37 16.45 -5.73 -4.84
C GLU A 37 16.92 -7.19 -4.83
N LYS A 38 17.21 -7.75 -3.65
CA LYS A 38 17.63 -9.15 -3.50
C LYS A 38 16.47 -10.11 -3.73
N SER A 39 15.27 -9.72 -3.35
CA SER A 39 14.04 -10.50 -3.57
C SER A 39 13.65 -10.53 -5.04
N ILE A 40 13.93 -9.47 -5.82
CA ILE A 40 13.59 -9.36 -7.24
C ILE A 40 14.29 -10.44 -8.07
N LYS A 41 15.57 -10.65 -7.81
CA LYS A 41 16.41 -11.61 -8.58
C LYS A 41 15.97 -13.07 -8.43
N SER A 42 15.25 -13.41 -7.37
CA SER A 42 14.86 -14.81 -7.08
C SER A 42 13.56 -15.27 -7.74
N TYR A 43 12.77 -14.38 -8.33
CA TYR A 43 11.38 -14.67 -8.71
C TYR A 43 11.09 -14.78 -10.20
N GLY A 44 12.08 -14.59 -11.07
CA GLY A 44 11.89 -14.66 -12.53
C GLY A 44 11.02 -13.52 -13.08
N THR A 45 11.11 -13.31 -14.37
CA THR A 45 10.66 -12.13 -15.12
C THR A 45 9.16 -11.99 -15.37
N LYS A 46 8.31 -12.79 -14.74
CA LYS A 46 6.86 -12.78 -15.04
C LYS A 46 6.04 -11.71 -14.29
N PHE A 47 6.62 -11.03 -13.34
CA PHE A 47 5.96 -9.95 -12.59
C PHE A 47 6.79 -8.70 -12.72
N LEU A 48 6.16 -7.65 -13.23
CA LEU A 48 6.72 -6.32 -13.17
C LEU A 48 6.66 -5.83 -11.72
N ASP A 49 7.80 -5.38 -11.21
CA ASP A 49 7.80 -4.65 -9.96
C ASP A 49 7.02 -3.36 -10.11
N ASN A 50 6.35 -2.99 -9.04
CA ASN A 50 5.65 -1.73 -9.00
C ASN A 50 6.68 -0.61 -8.82
N ILE A 51 7.09 -0.01 -9.93
CA ILE A 51 7.91 1.18 -9.93
C ILE A 51 7.05 2.38 -9.56
N GLY A 52 7.63 3.37 -8.92
CA GLY A 52 6.92 4.61 -8.58
C GLY A 52 7.76 5.50 -7.71
N PHE A 53 7.09 6.43 -7.05
CA PHE A 53 7.74 7.32 -6.11
C PHE A 53 7.10 7.18 -4.74
N SER A 54 7.89 7.39 -3.70
CA SER A 54 7.42 7.35 -2.33
C SER A 54 8.01 8.48 -1.49
N HIS A 55 7.25 8.93 -0.50
CA HIS A 55 7.68 9.82 0.55
C HIS A 55 7.39 9.14 1.89
N SER A 56 8.42 8.89 2.69
CA SER A 56 8.28 8.27 4.01
C SER A 56 7.84 9.31 5.03
N LEU A 57 6.81 8.99 5.79
CA LEU A 57 6.32 9.82 6.90
C LEU A 57 6.73 9.24 8.25
N ILE A 58 6.64 7.92 8.38
CA ILE A 58 7.08 7.15 9.54
C ILE A 58 7.81 5.90 9.08
N MET A 59 8.95 5.63 9.68
CA MET A 59 9.76 4.44 9.50
C MET A 59 10.08 3.82 10.85
N ASP A 60 9.73 2.54 11.03
CA ASP A 60 9.98 1.77 12.26
C ASP A 60 9.54 2.49 13.55
N GLY A 61 8.36 3.12 13.50
CA GLY A 61 7.79 3.86 14.62
C GLY A 61 8.33 5.28 14.83
N ASN A 62 9.34 5.70 14.07
CA ASN A 62 9.94 7.02 14.18
C ASN A 62 9.43 7.96 13.09
N VAL A 63 9.25 9.24 13.43
CA VAL A 63 8.89 10.27 12.47
C VAL A 63 10.07 10.53 11.54
N ASP A 64 9.85 10.29 10.25
CA ASP A 64 10.85 10.41 9.20
C ASP A 64 10.67 11.71 8.38
N SER A 65 9.49 12.31 8.45
CA SER A 65 9.17 13.56 7.77
C SER A 65 8.30 14.47 8.64
N ASN A 66 8.61 15.78 8.62
CA ASN A 66 7.80 16.79 9.28
C ASN A 66 6.37 16.88 8.71
N TYR A 67 6.15 16.43 7.50
CA TYR A 67 4.81 16.36 6.91
C TYR A 67 3.90 15.34 7.59
N TRP A 68 4.43 14.44 8.42
CA TRP A 68 3.64 13.53 9.22
C TRP A 68 2.55 14.23 10.02
N PHE A 69 2.83 15.42 10.55
CA PHE A 69 1.86 16.16 11.36
C PHE A 69 0.60 16.56 10.59
N LEU A 70 0.70 16.71 9.26
CA LEU A 70 -0.46 16.97 8.42
C LEU A 70 -1.31 15.69 8.22
N PHE A 71 -0.71 14.52 8.15
CA PHE A 71 -1.41 13.24 7.96
C PHE A 71 -1.87 12.58 9.25
N LYS A 72 -1.28 12.94 10.38
CA LYS A 72 -1.60 12.35 11.68
C LYS A 72 -3.09 12.41 12.07
N PRO A 73 -3.85 13.48 11.79
CA PRO A 73 -5.28 13.54 12.11
C PRO A 73 -6.12 12.42 11.49
N ILE A 74 -5.69 11.80 10.40
CA ILE A 74 -6.36 10.64 9.79
C ILE A 74 -6.56 9.53 10.84
N LEU A 75 -5.58 9.35 11.73
CA LEU A 75 -5.64 8.31 12.77
C LEU A 75 -6.77 8.58 13.77
N TYR A 76 -7.08 9.84 14.03
CA TYR A 76 -8.21 10.21 14.89
C TYR A 76 -9.53 9.80 14.22
N PHE A 77 -9.73 10.18 12.96
CA PHE A 77 -10.93 9.81 12.21
C PHE A 77 -11.07 8.28 12.12
N LEU A 78 -9.98 7.59 11.81
CA LEU A 78 -9.96 6.13 11.77
C LEU A 78 -10.36 5.53 13.13
N SER A 79 -9.78 6.02 14.23
CA SER A 79 -10.09 5.52 15.57
C SER A 79 -11.56 5.70 15.94
N GLN A 80 -12.17 6.82 15.54
CA GLN A 80 -13.60 7.07 15.73
C GLN A 80 -14.45 6.10 14.93
N GLU A 81 -14.09 5.86 13.67
CA GLU A 81 -14.84 4.99 12.78
C GLU A 81 -14.79 3.52 13.21
N ILE A 82 -13.58 3.00 13.48
CA ILE A 82 -13.40 1.60 13.88
C ILE A 82 -13.68 1.34 15.37
N LYS A 83 -13.93 2.41 16.14
CA LYS A 83 -14.15 2.36 17.62
C LYS A 83 -13.02 1.67 18.38
N LEU A 84 -11.80 1.80 17.90
CA LEU A 84 -10.59 1.26 18.50
C LEU A 84 -9.49 2.33 18.47
N PRO A 85 -8.71 2.47 19.57
CA PRO A 85 -7.60 3.41 19.58
C PRO A 85 -6.50 2.94 18.61
N VAL A 86 -5.96 3.87 17.83
CA VAL A 86 -4.68 3.65 17.15
C VAL A 86 -3.56 3.96 18.13
N VAL A 87 -2.88 2.94 18.59
CA VAL A 87 -1.88 3.05 19.67
C VAL A 87 -0.52 3.42 19.11
N ASN A 88 -0.14 2.84 17.97
CA ASN A 88 1.16 3.06 17.36
C ASN A 88 1.08 2.99 15.84
N VAL A 89 1.95 3.72 15.17
CA VAL A 89 2.15 3.65 13.72
C VAL A 89 3.56 3.15 13.45
N ILE A 90 3.65 1.93 12.95
CA ILE A 90 4.93 1.30 12.63
C ILE A 90 5.53 1.92 11.38
N ARG A 91 4.69 2.12 10.35
CA ARG A 91 5.10 2.70 9.08
C ARG A 91 3.97 3.50 8.46
N ALA A 92 4.29 4.67 7.93
CA ALA A 92 3.40 5.47 7.11
C ALA A 92 4.18 6.05 5.93
N ARG A 93 3.62 5.96 4.73
CA ARG A 93 4.23 6.53 3.54
C ARG A 93 3.19 6.90 2.49
N LEU A 94 3.52 7.92 1.74
CA LEU A 94 2.80 8.34 0.56
C LEU A 94 3.38 7.60 -0.64
N ARG A 95 2.52 7.20 -1.56
CA ARG A 95 2.95 6.52 -2.78
C ARG A 95 2.33 7.21 -3.98
N LEU A 96 3.13 7.43 -4.99
CA LEU A 96 2.71 7.85 -6.31
C LEU A 96 3.02 6.71 -7.27
N THR A 97 1.99 6.10 -7.82
CA THR A 97 2.08 4.98 -8.75
C THR A 97 1.66 5.42 -10.14
N PHE A 98 2.21 4.75 -11.16
CA PHE A 98 1.91 5.03 -12.55
C PHE A 98 1.45 3.77 -13.26
N GLN A 99 0.66 3.96 -14.30
CA GLN A 99 0.39 2.90 -15.25
C GLN A 99 1.70 2.56 -16.00
N HIS A 100 2.12 1.31 -15.92
CA HIS A 100 3.29 0.83 -16.65
C HIS A 100 2.89 0.43 -18.08
N PRO A 101 3.58 0.89 -19.15
CA PRO A 101 3.23 0.59 -20.54
C PRO A 101 3.14 -0.92 -20.85
N GLU A 102 3.96 -1.72 -20.19
CA GLU A 102 4.00 -3.18 -20.40
C GLU A 102 2.90 -3.93 -19.65
N ARG A 103 2.07 -3.24 -18.86
CA ARG A 103 1.00 -3.86 -18.06
C ARG A 103 -0.18 -4.42 -18.85
N LYS A 104 -0.26 -4.20 -20.14
CA LYS A 104 -1.34 -4.75 -20.96
C LYS A 104 -1.54 -6.26 -20.81
N ASN A 105 -0.52 -6.98 -20.30
CA ASN A 105 -0.53 -8.42 -20.09
C ASN A 105 -0.57 -8.86 -18.61
N PHE A 106 -0.64 -7.92 -17.66
CA PHE A 106 -0.60 -8.22 -16.24
C PHE A 106 -1.82 -7.62 -15.53
N ILE A 107 -2.55 -8.46 -14.80
CA ILE A 107 -3.78 -8.06 -14.11
C ILE A 107 -3.45 -7.34 -12.79
N PHE A 108 -2.39 -7.73 -12.11
CA PHE A 108 -2.00 -7.16 -10.79
C PHE A 108 -0.50 -7.23 -10.55
N ASN A 109 -0.05 -6.44 -9.60
CA ASN A 109 1.30 -6.47 -9.10
C ASN A 109 1.56 -7.75 -8.31
N LYS A 110 2.84 -8.06 -8.12
CA LYS A 110 3.23 -9.18 -7.28
C LYS A 110 2.67 -9.04 -5.85
N PRO A 111 1.94 -10.04 -5.35
CA PRO A 111 1.42 -10.03 -3.99
C PRO A 111 2.54 -9.96 -2.97
N HIS A 112 2.32 -9.24 -1.89
CA HIS A 112 3.28 -9.10 -0.80
C HIS A 112 2.59 -8.88 0.54
N VAL A 113 3.34 -9.02 1.61
CA VAL A 113 2.96 -8.65 2.97
C VAL A 113 3.77 -7.41 3.35
N ASP A 114 3.11 -6.36 3.81
CA ASP A 114 3.76 -5.07 4.07
C ASP A 114 4.82 -5.14 5.18
N LEU A 115 4.53 -5.87 6.26
CA LEU A 115 5.37 -5.96 7.46
C LEU A 115 5.57 -7.43 7.88
N PRO A 116 6.37 -8.21 7.14
CA PRO A 116 6.49 -9.65 7.37
C PRO A 116 7.11 -10.04 8.72
N ASN A 117 7.74 -9.09 9.41
CA ASN A 117 8.39 -9.30 10.72
C ASN A 117 7.53 -8.81 11.90
N TYR A 118 6.30 -8.39 11.64
CA TYR A 118 5.39 -7.89 12.67
C TYR A 118 4.14 -8.74 12.73
N ASP A 119 3.74 -9.13 13.93
CA ASP A 119 2.46 -9.77 14.19
C ASP A 119 1.41 -8.73 14.62
N ASN A 120 0.13 -9.06 14.38
CA ASN A 120 -1.00 -8.28 14.91
C ASN A 120 -1.06 -6.80 14.48
N TYR A 121 -0.58 -6.45 13.29
CA TYR A 121 -0.76 -5.12 12.73
C TYR A 121 -1.98 -5.03 11.80
N LYS A 122 -2.42 -3.83 11.53
CA LYS A 122 -3.44 -3.50 10.53
C LYS A 122 -2.85 -2.55 9.51
N THR A 123 -3.22 -2.71 8.25
CA THR A 123 -2.88 -1.79 7.17
C THR A 123 -4.09 -0.93 6.84
N LEU A 124 -3.89 0.38 6.78
CA LEU A 124 -4.81 1.35 6.20
C LEU A 124 -4.26 1.80 4.86
N ILE A 125 -5.10 1.76 3.83
CA ILE A 125 -4.83 2.39 2.55
C ILE A 125 -5.86 3.51 2.40
N LEU A 126 -5.39 4.75 2.26
CA LEU A 126 -6.20 5.91 1.97
C LEU A 126 -5.91 6.34 0.53
N TYR A 127 -6.94 6.33 -0.30
CA TYR A 127 -6.89 6.89 -1.65
C TYR A 127 -7.21 8.39 -1.56
N LEU A 128 -6.34 9.21 -2.10
CA LEU A 128 -6.50 10.68 -2.08
C LEU A 128 -7.04 11.24 -3.39
N ASN A 129 -6.97 10.45 -4.46
CA ASN A 129 -7.48 10.79 -5.78
C ASN A 129 -8.05 9.55 -6.46
N ASP A 130 -8.89 9.77 -7.46
CA ASP A 130 -9.42 8.71 -8.31
C ASP A 130 -8.32 8.08 -9.16
N SER A 131 -8.42 6.77 -9.35
CA SER A 131 -7.46 5.99 -10.13
C SER A 131 -8.13 4.73 -10.68
N ASP A 132 -7.59 4.19 -11.77
CA ASP A 132 -7.95 2.89 -12.33
C ASP A 132 -7.13 1.73 -11.73
N GLY A 133 -6.24 2.04 -10.79
CA GLY A 133 -5.35 1.10 -10.13
C GLY A 133 -6.01 0.34 -8.99
N GLU A 134 -6.55 -0.83 -9.25
CA GLU A 134 -7.23 -1.66 -8.26
C GLU A 134 -6.32 -2.24 -7.20
N THR A 135 -6.81 -2.34 -5.96
CA THR A 135 -6.17 -3.07 -4.86
C THR A 135 -6.79 -4.45 -4.71
N PHE A 136 -5.94 -5.48 -4.69
CA PHE A 136 -6.35 -6.87 -4.52
C PHE A 136 -5.83 -7.43 -3.20
N ILE A 137 -6.67 -8.16 -2.47
CA ILE A 137 -6.29 -8.92 -1.27
C ILE A 137 -6.55 -10.40 -1.53
N PHE A 138 -5.60 -11.22 -1.13
CA PHE A 138 -5.61 -12.66 -1.35
C PHE A 138 -5.85 -13.42 -0.05
N ASP A 139 -6.44 -14.61 -0.11
CA ASP A 139 -6.75 -15.47 1.04
C ASP A 139 -5.54 -16.20 1.62
N LYS A 140 -4.38 -16.10 0.97
CA LYS A 140 -3.15 -16.77 1.40
C LYS A 140 -2.06 -15.77 1.74
N TYR A 141 -1.37 -16.06 2.83
CA TYR A 141 -0.08 -15.45 3.09
C TYR A 141 0.95 -15.97 2.06
N TYR A 142 1.65 -15.03 1.48
CA TYR A 142 2.74 -15.33 0.58
C TYR A 142 3.96 -15.78 1.40
N ASN A 143 4.28 -17.07 1.36
CA ASN A 143 5.51 -17.56 1.97
C ASN A 143 6.66 -17.36 0.99
N LYS A 144 7.67 -16.63 1.41
CA LYS A 144 8.90 -16.32 0.66
C LYS A 144 9.56 -17.56 0.02
N PHE A 145 9.38 -18.72 0.65
CA PHE A 145 9.99 -19.99 0.24
C PHE A 145 9.11 -20.85 -0.69
N GLU A 146 7.82 -20.58 -0.77
CA GLU A 146 6.88 -21.35 -1.60
C GLU A 146 6.60 -20.71 -2.96
N ALA A 147 7.26 -19.62 -3.30
CA ALA A 147 7.08 -18.90 -4.54
C ALA A 147 7.68 -19.61 -5.76
N SER A 148 7.45 -20.91 -5.87
CA SER A 148 7.60 -21.62 -7.12
C SER A 148 6.51 -21.17 -8.10
N GLY A 149 6.80 -21.11 -9.39
CA GLY A 149 5.88 -20.63 -10.42
C GLY A 149 4.50 -21.30 -10.46
N SER A 150 4.29 -22.38 -9.70
CA SER A 150 3.00 -23.06 -9.55
C SER A 150 2.02 -22.32 -8.62
N VAL A 151 2.50 -21.60 -7.60
CA VAL A 151 1.63 -20.84 -6.65
C VAL A 151 0.98 -19.64 -7.34
N LEU A 152 1.62 -19.13 -8.37
CA LEU A 152 1.17 -17.93 -9.08
C LEU A 152 0.22 -18.23 -10.24
N LYS A 153 0.13 -19.48 -10.67
CA LYS A 153 -0.75 -19.89 -11.78
C LYS A 153 -2.25 -19.74 -11.48
N ASP A 154 -2.61 -19.84 -10.21
CA ASP A 154 -4.00 -19.79 -9.75
C ASP A 154 -4.25 -18.68 -8.72
N ILE A 155 -3.40 -17.66 -8.69
CA ILE A 155 -3.52 -16.60 -7.68
C ILE A 155 -4.78 -15.75 -7.86
N ASP A 156 -5.23 -15.58 -9.10
CA ASP A 156 -6.48 -14.91 -9.44
C ASP A 156 -7.70 -15.57 -8.79
N LYS A 157 -7.68 -16.89 -8.62
CA LYS A 157 -8.73 -17.65 -7.93
C LYS A 157 -8.73 -17.47 -6.41
N LYS A 158 -7.75 -16.76 -5.87
CA LYS A 158 -7.54 -16.55 -4.43
C LYS A 158 -7.81 -15.11 -4.00
N ILE A 159 -8.31 -14.30 -4.90
CA ILE A 159 -8.75 -12.93 -4.59
C ILE A 159 -10.00 -13.00 -3.73
N ILE A 160 -9.92 -12.46 -2.51
CA ILE A 160 -11.04 -12.38 -1.57
C ILE A 160 -11.61 -10.97 -1.45
N PHE A 161 -10.89 -9.98 -1.99
CA PHE A 161 -11.30 -8.60 -1.96
C PHE A 161 -10.66 -7.81 -3.11
N LYS A 162 -11.44 -6.91 -3.71
CA LYS A 162 -11.02 -6.00 -4.76
C LYS A 162 -11.66 -4.63 -4.50
N GLN A 163 -10.87 -3.58 -4.56
CA GLN A 163 -11.30 -2.20 -4.42
C GLN A 163 -10.69 -1.34 -5.51
N THR A 164 -11.52 -0.56 -6.16
CA THR A 164 -11.14 0.56 -7.03
C THR A 164 -11.10 1.84 -6.21
N PRO A 165 -10.08 2.66 -6.33
CA PRO A 165 -10.00 3.96 -5.67
C PRO A 165 -11.14 4.89 -6.02
#